data_cf1fa2c09ecc53d47149c9cb7a83841b
#
_entry.id   cf1fa2c09ecc53d47149c9cb7a83841b
#
_cell.length_a   1.000
_cell.length_b   1.000
_cell.length_c   1.000
_cell.angle_alpha   90.00
_cell.angle_beta   90.00
_cell.angle_gamma   90.00
#
_symmetry.space_group_name_H-M   'P 1'
#
loop_
_entity.id
_entity.type
_entity.pdbx_description
1 polymer ?
#
loop_
_entity_poly.entity_id
_entity_poly.type
_entity_poly.pdbx_seq_one_letter_code
_entity_poly.pdbx_strand_id
1 'polypeptide(L)'
;MTGREAAAVLRSLAERVEKLDDRHYVGPPSACIVTDNKAEMVECRNTIGGKWEKKADSDIIFRLTQDHLAISIMRDKVCERIVETVTVPARPEVTYAATPERVEERISWKCPESLLAENP
;
A
#
# COMPACT_ATOMS: atom_id res chain seq x y z
N MET A 1 7.42 18.72 -2.90
CA MET A 1 8.33 18.79 -1.72
C MET A 1 9.44 17.77 -1.91
N THR A 2 10.67 18.19 -1.79
CA THR A 2 11.84 17.29 -1.84
C THR A 2 12.02 16.54 -0.53
N GLY A 3 12.86 15.49 -0.54
CA GLY A 3 13.19 14.76 0.68
C GLY A 3 13.83 15.65 1.74
N ARG A 4 14.68 16.59 1.34
CA ARG A 4 15.29 17.56 2.27
C ARG A 4 14.27 18.50 2.89
N GLU A 5 13.32 18.99 2.11
CA GLU A 5 12.23 19.83 2.59
C GLU A 5 11.34 19.05 3.57
N ALA A 6 10.99 17.82 3.23
CA ALA A 6 10.22 16.96 4.11
C ALA A 6 10.96 16.66 5.41
N ALA A 7 12.26 16.39 5.35
CA ALA A 7 13.09 16.16 6.53
C ALA A 7 13.14 17.39 7.44
N ALA A 8 13.24 18.59 6.86
CA ALA A 8 13.21 19.83 7.63
C ALA A 8 11.87 20.01 8.35
N VAL A 9 10.77 19.73 7.69
CA VAL A 9 9.44 19.77 8.30
C VAL A 9 9.32 18.76 9.44
N LEU A 10 9.79 17.53 9.24
CA LEU A 10 9.76 16.49 10.26
C LEU A 10 10.59 16.86 11.50
N ARG A 11 11.77 17.44 11.30
CA ARG A 11 12.60 17.93 12.41
C ARG A 11 11.91 19.05 13.19
N SER A 12 11.28 19.99 12.49
CA SER A 12 10.51 21.05 13.11
C SER A 12 9.32 20.52 13.91
N LEU A 13 8.63 19.51 13.39
CA LEU A 13 7.55 18.83 14.11
C LEU A 13 8.08 18.12 15.36
N ALA A 14 9.21 17.43 15.25
CA ALA A 14 9.83 16.75 16.37
C ALA A 14 10.16 17.72 17.51
N GLU A 15 10.74 18.87 17.21
CA GLU A 15 11.05 19.91 18.20
C GLU A 15 9.80 20.42 18.92
N ARG A 16 8.71 20.57 18.19
CA ARG A 16 7.44 21.02 18.78
C ARG A 16 6.79 19.96 19.65
N VAL A 17 6.85 18.71 19.23
CA VAL A 17 6.27 17.59 19.96
C VAL A 17 7.04 17.29 21.25
N GLU A 18 8.36 17.47 21.24
CA GLU A 18 9.21 17.30 22.45
C GLU A 18 8.82 18.22 23.60
N LYS A 19 8.14 19.32 23.30
CA LYS A 19 7.67 20.24 24.34
C LYS A 19 6.46 19.72 25.12
N LEU A 20 5.83 18.67 24.63
CA LEU A 20 4.67 18.09 25.29
C LEU A 20 5.09 17.29 26.53
N ASP A 21 4.25 17.34 27.54
CA ASP A 21 4.38 16.52 28.75
C ASP A 21 4.11 15.03 28.40
N ASP A 22 4.75 14.12 29.10
CA ASP A 22 4.61 12.67 28.89
C ASP A 22 3.18 12.16 29.12
N ARG A 23 2.30 12.95 29.73
CA ARG A 23 0.88 12.63 29.86
C ARG A 23 0.14 12.70 28.53
N HIS A 24 0.67 13.42 27.56
CA HIS A 24 0.04 13.59 26.27
C HIS A 24 0.48 12.48 25.33
N TYR A 25 -0.48 11.73 24.83
CA TYR A 25 -0.24 10.68 23.85
C TYR A 25 -0.22 11.27 22.45
N VAL A 26 0.82 10.95 21.70
CA VAL A 26 0.93 11.36 20.29
C VAL A 26 0.87 10.10 19.43
N GLY A 27 -0.01 10.11 18.43
CA GLY A 27 -0.08 9.03 17.45
C GLY A 27 1.24 8.90 16.68
N PRO A 28 1.58 7.70 16.19
CA PRO A 28 2.85 7.48 15.49
C PRO A 28 2.92 8.35 14.22
N PRO A 29 3.98 9.15 14.08
CA PRO A 29 4.17 9.92 12.86
C PRO A 29 4.51 9.02 11.68
N SER A 30 4.09 9.41 10.49
CA SER A 30 4.41 8.68 9.28
C SER A 30 4.77 9.62 8.14
N ALA A 31 5.62 9.15 7.25
CA ALA A 31 6.00 9.84 6.02
C ALA A 31 5.65 8.96 4.82
N CYS A 32 5.16 9.57 3.76
CA CYS A 32 4.79 8.88 2.54
C CYS A 32 5.51 9.49 1.35
N ILE A 33 6.23 8.64 0.61
CA ILE A 33 6.88 9.00 -0.64
C ILE A 33 5.97 8.56 -1.77
N VAL A 34 5.58 9.48 -2.64
CA VAL A 34 4.71 9.19 -3.79
C VAL A 34 5.58 9.02 -5.03
N THR A 35 5.42 7.91 -5.72
CA THR A 35 6.18 7.59 -6.93
C THR A 35 5.25 7.40 -8.12
N ASP A 36 5.75 7.68 -9.33
CA ASP A 36 4.97 7.65 -10.56
C ASP A 36 5.13 6.35 -11.36
N ASN A 37 6.20 5.63 -11.14
CA ASN A 37 6.48 4.40 -11.87
C ASN A 37 7.28 3.41 -11.02
N LYS A 38 7.34 2.16 -11.48
CA LYS A 38 8.05 1.08 -10.77
C LYS A 38 9.53 1.38 -10.58
N ALA A 39 10.19 1.92 -11.59
CA ALA A 39 11.62 2.23 -11.51
C ALA A 39 11.94 3.24 -10.41
N GLU A 40 11.11 4.27 -10.30
CA GLU A 40 11.24 5.28 -9.25
C GLU A 40 11.00 4.68 -7.86
N MET A 41 10.00 3.81 -7.73
CA MET A 41 9.73 3.11 -6.47
C MET A 41 10.93 2.25 -6.03
N VAL A 42 11.51 1.49 -6.96
CA VAL A 42 12.68 0.66 -6.70
C VAL A 42 13.89 1.52 -6.34
N GLU A 43 14.08 2.64 -7.02
CA GLU A 43 15.15 3.58 -6.71
C GLU A 43 15.02 4.14 -5.29
N CYS A 44 13.83 4.58 -4.90
CA CYS A 44 13.57 5.07 -3.54
C CYS A 44 13.83 3.98 -2.49
N ARG A 45 13.33 2.77 -2.74
CA ARG A 45 13.57 1.63 -1.85
C ARG A 45 15.07 1.36 -1.69
N ASN A 46 15.81 1.34 -2.77
CA ASN A 46 17.24 1.05 -2.77
C ASN A 46 18.04 2.16 -2.09
N THR A 47 17.65 3.40 -2.29
CA THR A 47 18.33 4.56 -1.69
C THR A 47 18.17 4.56 -0.16
N ILE A 48 16.99 4.24 0.33
CA ILE A 48 16.71 4.18 1.76
C ILE A 48 17.28 2.90 2.38
N GLY A 49 17.18 1.77 1.67
CA GLY A 49 17.65 0.48 2.15
C GLY A 49 16.74 -0.14 3.21
N GLY A 50 17.20 -1.24 3.81
CA GLY A 50 16.46 -1.96 4.85
C GLY A 50 15.44 -2.93 4.29
N LYS A 51 14.63 -3.50 5.18
CA LYS A 51 13.57 -4.44 4.84
C LYS A 51 12.25 -3.72 4.67
N TRP A 52 11.53 -4.09 3.64
CA TRP A 52 10.24 -3.52 3.31
C TRP A 52 9.16 -4.60 3.28
N GLU A 53 7.96 -4.22 3.68
CA GLU A 53 6.78 -5.06 3.59
C GLU A 53 5.83 -4.52 2.54
N LYS A 54 5.14 -5.43 1.84
CA LYS A 54 4.09 -5.05 0.90
C LYS A 54 2.80 -4.80 1.66
N LYS A 55 2.15 -3.69 1.34
CA LYS A 55 0.79 -3.41 1.79
C LYS A 55 -0.10 -3.08 0.60
N ALA A 56 -1.21 -3.77 0.49
CA ALA A 56 -2.20 -3.60 -0.55
C ALA A 56 -3.57 -3.36 0.09
N ASP A 57 -3.68 -2.25 0.81
CA ASP A 57 -4.89 -1.89 1.56
C ASP A 57 -6.04 -1.45 0.67
N SER A 58 -5.77 -1.18 -0.59
CA SER A 58 -6.75 -0.68 -1.54
C SER A 58 -6.50 -1.26 -2.93
N ASP A 59 -7.55 -1.28 -3.76
CA ASP A 59 -7.43 -1.71 -5.15
C ASP A 59 -6.71 -0.68 -6.02
N ILE A 60 -6.45 0.51 -5.50
CA ILE A 60 -5.90 1.64 -6.24
C ILE A 60 -4.43 1.86 -5.91
N ILE A 61 -4.03 1.70 -4.65
CA ILE A 61 -2.70 2.06 -4.16
C ILE A 61 -1.97 0.83 -3.65
N PHE A 62 -0.73 0.68 -4.09
CA PHE A 62 0.23 -0.28 -3.58
C PHE A 62 1.29 0.45 -2.77
N ARG A 63 1.70 -0.12 -1.65
CA ARG A 63 2.70 0.47 -0.75
C ARG A 63 3.78 -0.52 -0.36
N LEU A 64 5.00 -0.01 -0.28
CA LEU A 64 6.08 -0.64 0.46
C LEU A 64 6.22 0.12 1.78
N THR A 65 6.27 -0.58 2.88
CA THR A 65 6.33 0.04 4.21
C THR A 65 7.54 -0.43 5.00
N GLN A 66 8.09 0.48 5.77
CA GLN A 66 9.19 0.24 6.70
C GLN A 66 8.97 1.16 7.89
N ASP A 67 8.71 0.60 9.06
CA ASP A 67 8.35 1.38 10.26
C ASP A 67 7.22 2.38 9.95
N HIS A 68 7.48 3.68 10.08
CA HIS A 68 6.52 4.74 9.80
C HIS A 68 6.75 5.41 8.45
N LEU A 69 7.48 4.74 7.57
CA LEU A 69 7.79 5.23 6.23
C LEU A 69 7.09 4.36 5.19
N ALA A 70 6.48 4.98 4.21
CA ALA A 70 5.83 4.28 3.10
C ALA A 70 6.26 4.86 1.76
N ILE A 71 6.41 3.98 0.79
CA ILE A 71 6.57 4.35 -0.62
C ILE A 71 5.29 3.91 -1.32
N SER A 72 4.58 4.86 -1.90
CA SER A 72 3.28 4.63 -2.53
C SER A 72 3.36 4.78 -4.05
N ILE A 73 2.60 3.96 -4.73
CA ILE A 73 2.44 4.02 -6.18
C ILE A 73 1.02 3.58 -6.55
N MET A 74 0.53 4.02 -7.68
CA MET A 74 -0.71 3.50 -8.23
C MET A 74 -0.52 2.00 -8.54
N ARG A 75 -1.43 1.18 -8.06
CA ARG A 75 -1.30 -0.28 -8.10
C ARG A 75 -1.17 -0.84 -9.51
N ASP A 76 -1.86 -0.26 -10.47
CA ASP A 76 -1.81 -0.66 -11.87
C ASP A 76 -0.45 -0.45 -12.55
N LYS A 77 0.42 0.35 -11.97
CA LYS A 77 1.77 0.62 -12.49
C LYS A 77 2.81 -0.41 -12.10
N VAL A 78 2.57 -1.20 -11.07
CA VAL A 78 3.51 -2.23 -10.58
C VAL A 78 2.93 -3.63 -10.53
N CYS A 79 1.61 -3.75 -10.42
CA CYS A 79 0.93 -5.03 -10.27
C CYS A 79 0.09 -5.32 -11.50
N GLU A 80 0.05 -6.58 -11.88
CA GLU A 80 -0.81 -7.06 -12.95
C GLU A 80 -2.22 -7.24 -12.40
N ARG A 81 -3.20 -6.61 -13.05
CA ARG A 81 -4.61 -6.79 -12.72
C ARG A 81 -5.11 -8.07 -13.37
N ILE A 82 -5.56 -8.99 -12.54
CA ILE A 82 -6.13 -10.26 -12.99
C ILE A 82 -7.64 -10.21 -12.77
N VAL A 83 -8.38 -10.35 -13.84
CA VAL A 83 -9.84 -10.42 -13.79
C VAL A 83 -10.27 -11.82 -14.18
N GLU A 84 -10.92 -12.52 -13.26
CA GLU A 84 -11.48 -13.82 -13.49
C GLU A 84 -13.00 -13.74 -13.54
N THR A 85 -13.59 -14.31 -14.58
CA THR A 85 -15.02 -14.44 -14.68
C THR A 85 -15.43 -15.78 -14.06
N VAL A 86 -16.22 -15.73 -13.01
CA VAL A 86 -16.67 -16.90 -12.28
C VAL A 86 -18.16 -17.03 -12.41
N THR A 87 -18.61 -18.20 -12.86
CA THR A 87 -20.02 -18.54 -12.89
C THR A 87 -20.45 -19.07 -11.53
N VAL A 88 -21.36 -18.34 -10.88
CA VAL A 88 -21.92 -18.76 -9.61
C VAL A 88 -23.16 -19.61 -9.90
N PRO A 89 -23.16 -20.91 -9.53
CA PRO A 89 -24.31 -21.77 -9.82
C PRO A 89 -25.55 -21.34 -9.08
N ALA A 90 -26.71 -21.61 -9.68
CA ALA A 90 -27.98 -21.36 -9.05
C ALA A 90 -28.15 -22.19 -7.78
N ARG A 91 -28.73 -21.62 -6.75
CA ARG A 91 -29.09 -22.35 -5.53
C ARG A 91 -30.48 -22.96 -5.69
N PRO A 92 -30.67 -24.24 -5.38
CA PRO A 92 -31.99 -24.82 -5.41
C PRO A 92 -32.90 -24.17 -4.38
N GLU A 93 -34.17 -24.07 -4.71
CA GLU A 93 -35.17 -23.59 -3.76
C GLU A 93 -35.38 -24.61 -2.65
N VAL A 94 -35.34 -24.14 -1.41
CA VAL A 94 -35.65 -24.98 -0.24
C VAL A 94 -36.88 -24.42 0.49
N THR A 95 -36.88 -23.12 0.76
CA THR A 95 -37.95 -22.43 1.50
C THR A 95 -38.37 -21.15 0.80
N TYR A 96 -37.52 -20.58 -0.03
CA TYR A 96 -37.70 -19.32 -0.75
C TYR A 96 -37.41 -19.50 -2.24
N ALA A 97 -37.67 -18.47 -3.03
CA ALA A 97 -37.33 -18.50 -4.43
C ALA A 97 -35.85 -18.82 -4.67
N ALA A 98 -35.57 -19.67 -5.67
CA ALA A 98 -34.22 -20.03 -6.04
C ALA A 98 -33.40 -18.81 -6.46
N THR A 99 -32.13 -18.80 -6.10
CA THR A 99 -31.19 -17.79 -6.57
C THR A 99 -30.74 -18.18 -7.99
N PRO A 100 -30.92 -17.33 -8.99
CA PRO A 100 -30.53 -17.63 -10.36
C PRO A 100 -29.02 -17.75 -10.49
N GLU A 101 -28.59 -18.50 -11.52
CA GLU A 101 -27.20 -18.54 -11.93
C GLU A 101 -26.75 -17.13 -12.33
N ARG A 102 -25.55 -16.77 -11.91
CA ARG A 102 -24.97 -15.46 -12.23
C ARG A 102 -23.49 -15.58 -12.53
N VAL A 103 -22.99 -14.60 -13.26
CA VAL A 103 -21.57 -14.47 -13.56
C VAL A 103 -21.02 -13.31 -12.74
N GLU A 104 -19.97 -13.58 -12.00
CA GLU A 104 -19.27 -12.58 -11.18
C GLU A 104 -17.86 -12.38 -11.70
N GLU A 105 -17.40 -11.16 -11.69
CA GLU A 105 -15.99 -10.84 -11.92
C GLU A 105 -15.27 -10.81 -10.58
N ARG A 106 -14.16 -11.56 -10.52
CA ARG A 106 -13.25 -11.53 -9.37
C ARG A 106 -11.97 -10.88 -9.79
N ILE A 107 -11.59 -9.84 -9.08
CA ILE A 107 -10.38 -9.07 -9.37
C ILE A 107 -9.33 -9.42 -8.32
N SER A 108 -8.16 -9.82 -8.81
CA SER A 108 -6.99 -10.02 -7.97
C SER A 108 -5.78 -9.32 -8.58
N TRP A 109 -4.72 -9.19 -7.79
CA TRP A 109 -3.51 -8.50 -8.21
C TRP A 109 -2.30 -9.40 -8.01
N LYS A 110 -1.41 -9.39 -9.01
CA LYS A 110 -0.13 -10.06 -8.92
C LYS A 110 0.96 -9.00 -8.89
N CYS A 111 1.65 -8.91 -7.75
CA CYS A 111 2.70 -7.94 -7.54
C CYS A 111 4.07 -8.61 -7.58
N PRO A 112 5.08 -7.96 -8.19
CA PRO A 112 6.40 -8.57 -8.30
C PRO A 112 7.04 -8.80 -6.93
N GLU A 113 7.56 -10.00 -6.69
CA GLU A 113 8.31 -10.31 -5.46
C GLU A 113 9.60 -9.53 -5.37
N SER A 114 10.19 -9.16 -6.51
CA SER A 114 11.40 -8.36 -6.57
C SER A 114 11.29 -7.01 -5.86
N LEU A 115 10.08 -6.52 -5.61
CA LEU A 115 9.86 -5.30 -4.84
C LEU A 115 10.28 -5.45 -3.37
N LEU A 116 10.28 -6.68 -2.85
CA LEU A 116 10.71 -6.98 -1.49
C LEU A 116 12.18 -7.39 -1.39
N ALA A 117 12.84 -7.64 -2.52
CA ALA A 117 14.23 -8.03 -2.53
C ALA A 117 15.09 -6.95 -1.87
N GLU A 118 15.98 -7.36 -0.98
CA GLU A 118 16.94 -6.46 -0.39
C GLU A 118 17.89 -5.95 -1.47
N ASN A 119 18.35 -4.74 -1.27
CA ASN A 119 19.34 -4.15 -2.18
C ASN A 119 20.64 -4.95 -2.10
N PRO A 120 21.15 -5.44 -3.21
CA PRO A 120 22.40 -6.17 -3.23
C PRO A 120 23.59 -5.31 -2.78
#